data_5124c59ab848277cf3e37bcdbfead9e8
#
_entry.id   5124c59ab848277cf3e37bcdbfead9e8
#
_cell.length_a   1.000
_cell.length_b   1.000
_cell.length_c   1.000
_cell.angle_alpha   90.00
_cell.angle_beta   90.00
_cell.angle_gamma   90.00
#
_symmetry.space_group_name_H-M   'P 1'
#
loop_
_entity.id
_entity.type
_entity.pdbx_description
1 polymer ?
#
loop_
_entity_poly.entity_id
_entity_poly.type
_entity_poly.pdbx_seq_one_letter_code
_entity_poly.pdbx_strand_id
1 'polypeptide(L)'
;QVYGEEATQRIKDFASAIFHEHLPASIDLNTAKAWLYDKLPYYQGFIDLYRICREGAKSYSEIKTSIFADACADDALDALLVIVSMAEKDDNLLFPVRLHMFVRGLQGIYACSNPHCPDAKYSDREKLPLGKVISTPKEQCGCGGKIYELVNHTKCGALYFKVYVKQTAGQEFWYVFPRKGISGSGDDLKEMLLYIVPDGYILEKGDKLGALDPFTGKLFTTPKDDPNLLRVLYTEKSTAKG
;
A
#
# COMPACT_ATOMS: atom_id res chain seq x y z
N GLN A 1 -20.16 -13.94 1.22
CA GLN A 1 -20.33 -15.38 1.56
C GLN A 1 -18.99 -16.11 1.60
N VAL A 2 -18.15 -16.03 0.59
CA VAL A 2 -16.85 -16.75 0.51
C VAL A 2 -15.92 -16.41 1.69
N TYR A 3 -15.79 -15.15 2.09
CA TYR A 3 -14.95 -14.75 3.23
C TYR A 3 -15.44 -15.30 4.58
N GLY A 4 -16.76 -15.48 4.75
CA GLY A 4 -17.31 -16.03 5.97
C GLY A 4 -17.03 -17.52 6.15
N GLU A 5 -17.10 -18.30 5.08
CA GLU A 5 -16.81 -19.73 5.09
C GLU A 5 -15.34 -20.01 5.37
N GLU A 6 -14.44 -19.24 4.75
CA GLU A 6 -13.00 -19.35 4.99
C GLU A 6 -12.63 -18.99 6.43
N ALA A 7 -13.19 -17.91 6.97
CA ALA A 7 -12.97 -17.52 8.36
C ALA A 7 -13.45 -18.58 9.35
N THR A 8 -14.64 -19.15 9.11
CA THR A 8 -15.18 -20.25 9.95
C THR A 8 -14.27 -21.48 9.89
N GLN A 9 -13.76 -21.83 8.70
CA GLN A 9 -12.84 -22.95 8.55
C GLN A 9 -11.52 -22.73 9.31
N ARG A 10 -10.93 -21.55 9.24
CA ARG A 10 -9.73 -21.20 9.99
C ARG A 10 -9.91 -21.32 11.50
N ILE A 11 -11.09 -20.92 12.03
CA ILE A 11 -11.41 -21.09 13.46
C ILE A 11 -11.53 -22.59 13.81
N LYS A 12 -12.16 -23.41 12.98
CA LYS A 12 -12.24 -24.86 13.17
C LYS A 12 -10.88 -25.54 13.19
N ASP A 13 -10.00 -25.15 12.26
CA ASP A 13 -8.65 -25.69 12.16
C ASP A 13 -7.84 -25.31 13.40
N PHE A 14 -7.95 -24.08 13.87
CA PHE A 14 -7.32 -23.60 15.09
C PHE A 14 -7.87 -24.34 16.34
N ALA A 15 -9.18 -24.52 16.44
CA ALA A 15 -9.81 -25.27 17.53
C ALA A 15 -9.28 -26.70 17.62
N SER A 16 -9.19 -27.37 16.47
CA SER A 16 -8.68 -28.74 16.39
C SER A 16 -7.18 -28.83 16.71
N ALA A 17 -6.38 -27.91 16.15
CA ALA A 17 -4.94 -27.96 16.31
C ALA A 17 -4.47 -27.59 17.72
N ILE A 18 -5.09 -26.59 18.36
CA ILE A 18 -4.62 -26.01 19.62
C ILE A 18 -5.37 -26.55 20.82
N PHE A 19 -6.68 -26.67 20.73
CA PHE A 19 -7.53 -27.10 21.86
C PHE A 19 -7.98 -28.55 21.76
N HIS A 20 -7.66 -29.24 20.65
CA HIS A 20 -8.14 -30.60 20.35
C HIS A 20 -9.69 -30.72 20.40
N GLU A 21 -10.36 -29.61 20.11
CA GLU A 21 -11.83 -29.52 20.05
C GLU A 21 -12.29 -29.51 18.60
N HIS A 22 -13.35 -30.27 18.32
CA HIS A 22 -13.97 -30.30 16.99
C HIS A 22 -15.27 -29.51 17.02
N LEU A 23 -15.27 -28.34 16.38
CA LEU A 23 -16.49 -27.54 16.23
C LEU A 23 -17.44 -28.20 15.21
N PRO A 24 -18.77 -28.09 15.41
CA PRO A 24 -19.77 -28.66 14.49
C PRO A 24 -19.56 -28.19 13.03
N ALA A 25 -19.82 -29.07 12.07
CA ALA A 25 -19.71 -28.70 10.65
C ALA A 25 -20.62 -27.54 10.27
N SER A 26 -21.79 -27.47 10.90
CA SER A 26 -22.85 -26.47 10.67
C SER A 26 -22.71 -25.19 11.52
N ILE A 27 -21.62 -25.00 12.26
CA ILE A 27 -21.42 -23.79 13.06
C ILE A 27 -21.39 -22.55 12.17
N ASP A 28 -22.15 -21.54 12.52
CA ASP A 28 -22.11 -20.24 11.87
C ASP A 28 -20.89 -19.40 12.34
N LEU A 29 -20.55 -18.37 11.56
CA LEU A 29 -19.37 -17.55 11.82
C LEU A 29 -19.44 -16.83 13.18
N ASN A 30 -20.61 -16.30 13.56
CA ASN A 30 -20.74 -15.54 14.81
C ASN A 30 -20.57 -16.44 16.02
N THR A 31 -21.14 -17.64 15.99
CA THR A 31 -20.97 -18.65 17.04
C THR A 31 -19.51 -19.12 17.12
N ALA A 32 -18.83 -19.28 15.97
CA ALA A 32 -17.42 -19.65 15.94
C ALA A 32 -16.51 -18.52 16.51
N LYS A 33 -16.79 -17.27 16.20
CA LYS A 33 -16.10 -16.11 16.77
C LYS A 33 -16.32 -16.00 18.30
N ALA A 34 -17.54 -16.21 18.76
CA ALA A 34 -17.84 -16.18 20.19
C ALA A 34 -17.15 -17.33 20.94
N TRP A 35 -17.08 -18.52 20.35
CA TRP A 35 -16.28 -19.62 20.89
C TRP A 35 -14.80 -19.23 21.00
N LEU A 36 -14.24 -18.63 19.95
CA LEU A 36 -12.86 -18.18 19.93
C LEU A 36 -12.59 -17.10 20.99
N TYR A 37 -13.53 -16.16 21.18
CA TYR A 37 -13.47 -15.14 22.23
C TYR A 37 -13.35 -15.76 23.63
N ASP A 38 -14.12 -16.80 23.92
CA ASP A 38 -14.12 -17.48 25.22
C ASP A 38 -12.87 -18.37 25.42
N LYS A 39 -12.26 -18.89 24.35
CA LYS A 39 -11.13 -19.84 24.42
C LYS A 39 -9.74 -19.21 24.35
N LEU A 40 -9.57 -18.15 23.58
CA LEU A 40 -8.25 -17.51 23.40
C LEU A 40 -7.57 -17.09 24.72
N PRO A 41 -8.28 -16.62 25.76
CA PRO A 41 -7.64 -16.29 27.04
C PRO A 41 -6.90 -17.46 27.73
N TYR A 42 -7.13 -18.69 27.28
CA TYR A 42 -6.47 -19.89 27.79
C TYR A 42 -5.35 -20.39 26.88
N TYR A 43 -5.11 -19.73 25.74
CA TYR A 43 -4.05 -20.07 24.81
C TYR A 43 -2.77 -19.29 25.13
N GLN A 44 -1.66 -20.00 25.39
CA GLN A 44 -0.40 -19.37 25.80
C GLN A 44 0.11 -18.34 24.79
N GLY A 45 0.00 -18.62 23.48
CA GLY A 45 0.41 -17.69 22.44
C GLY A 45 -0.36 -16.36 22.47
N PHE A 46 -1.66 -16.39 22.80
CA PHE A 46 -2.45 -15.17 23.01
C PHE A 46 -2.06 -14.45 24.30
N ILE A 47 -1.82 -15.17 25.39
CA ILE A 47 -1.41 -14.58 26.66
C ILE A 47 -0.09 -13.82 26.50
N ASP A 48 0.88 -14.40 25.78
CA ASP A 48 2.17 -13.79 25.54
C ASP A 48 2.05 -12.58 24.61
N LEU A 49 1.24 -12.66 23.55
CA LEU A 49 0.92 -11.53 22.67
C LEU A 49 0.29 -10.38 23.47
N TYR A 50 -0.72 -10.68 24.30
CA TYR A 50 -1.39 -9.68 25.13
C TYR A 50 -0.42 -9.00 26.10
N ARG A 51 0.44 -9.79 26.78
CA ARG A 51 1.44 -9.26 27.72
C ARG A 51 2.41 -8.30 27.04
N ILE A 52 2.94 -8.67 25.89
CA ILE A 52 3.89 -7.87 25.12
C ILE A 52 3.25 -6.56 24.63
N CYS A 53 2.06 -6.65 24.06
CA CYS A 53 1.37 -5.49 23.49
C CYS A 53 0.79 -4.53 24.54
N ARG A 54 0.52 -5.00 25.76
CA ARG A 54 0.04 -4.17 26.87
C ARG A 54 1.06 -3.11 27.29
N GLU A 55 2.33 -3.36 27.09
CA GLU A 55 3.41 -2.42 27.44
C GLU A 55 3.55 -1.27 26.43
N GLY A 56 2.83 -1.29 25.33
CA GLY A 56 2.84 -0.28 24.28
C GLY A 56 2.97 -0.88 22.88
N ALA A 57 3.09 -0.01 21.86
CA ALA A 57 3.27 -0.45 20.49
C ALA A 57 4.62 -1.19 20.33
N LYS A 58 4.58 -2.37 19.72
CA LYS A 58 5.74 -3.22 19.44
C LYS A 58 5.88 -3.44 17.95
N SER A 59 7.09 -3.59 17.46
CA SER A 59 7.32 -3.98 16.08
C SER A 59 6.96 -5.45 15.86
N TYR A 60 6.61 -5.79 14.62
CA TYR A 60 6.35 -7.18 14.22
C TYR A 60 7.51 -8.11 14.59
N SER A 61 8.75 -7.67 14.36
CA SER A 61 9.95 -8.44 14.70
C SER A 61 10.11 -8.66 16.19
N GLU A 62 9.83 -7.67 17.03
CA GLU A 62 9.88 -7.82 18.51
C GLU A 62 8.82 -8.82 18.98
N ILE A 63 7.59 -8.75 18.48
CA ILE A 63 6.54 -9.69 18.84
C ILE A 63 6.93 -11.10 18.43
N LYS A 64 7.40 -11.26 17.17
CA LYS A 64 7.82 -12.54 16.62
C LYS A 64 8.88 -13.23 17.49
N THR A 65 9.97 -12.52 17.76
CA THR A 65 11.10 -13.08 18.54
C THR A 65 10.76 -13.35 20.00
N SER A 66 9.76 -12.66 20.54
CA SER A 66 9.34 -12.85 21.94
C SER A 66 8.39 -14.04 22.12
N ILE A 67 7.60 -14.40 21.09
CA ILE A 67 6.61 -15.47 21.17
C ILE A 67 7.11 -16.76 20.53
N PHE A 68 7.82 -16.66 19.41
CA PHE A 68 8.23 -17.79 18.59
C PHE A 68 9.76 -17.83 18.45
N ALA A 69 10.36 -18.95 18.82
CA ALA A 69 11.82 -19.13 18.78
C ALA A 69 12.34 -19.68 17.44
N ASP A 70 11.48 -20.09 16.50
CA ASP A 70 11.84 -20.93 15.35
C ASP A 70 11.74 -20.26 13.97
N ALA A 71 12.28 -20.95 12.95
CA ALA A 71 12.31 -20.51 11.56
C ALA A 71 10.92 -20.29 10.92
N CYS A 72 9.86 -20.92 11.44
CA CYS A 72 8.46 -20.76 10.98
C CYS A 72 7.71 -19.62 11.70
N ALA A 73 8.43 -18.76 12.41
CA ALA A 73 7.85 -17.75 13.29
C ALA A 73 7.01 -16.70 12.55
N ASP A 74 7.28 -16.41 11.27
CA ASP A 74 6.50 -15.45 10.49
C ASP A 74 5.08 -15.97 10.21
N ASP A 75 4.96 -17.19 9.69
CA ASP A 75 3.66 -17.82 9.40
C ASP A 75 2.85 -18.03 10.68
N ALA A 76 3.52 -18.40 11.79
CA ALA A 76 2.87 -18.63 13.07
C ALA A 76 2.34 -17.31 13.68
N LEU A 77 3.10 -16.22 13.59
CA LEU A 77 2.65 -14.91 14.07
C LEU A 77 1.50 -14.37 13.20
N ASP A 78 1.59 -14.50 11.89
CA ASP A 78 0.52 -14.08 10.97
C ASP A 78 -0.78 -14.85 11.26
N ALA A 79 -0.70 -16.17 11.43
CA ALA A 79 -1.83 -17.00 11.81
C ALA A 79 -2.43 -16.57 13.15
N LEU A 80 -1.59 -16.32 14.16
CA LEU A 80 -2.02 -15.85 15.47
C LEU A 80 -2.74 -14.50 15.39
N LEU A 81 -2.18 -13.53 14.67
CA LEU A 81 -2.79 -12.20 14.52
C LEU A 81 -4.14 -12.26 13.81
N VAL A 82 -4.25 -13.10 12.76
CA VAL A 82 -5.50 -13.33 12.04
C VAL A 82 -6.56 -13.94 12.98
N ILE A 83 -6.23 -14.99 13.72
CA ILE A 83 -7.14 -15.66 14.66
C ILE A 83 -7.59 -14.70 15.77
N VAL A 84 -6.66 -13.99 16.38
CA VAL A 84 -6.96 -13.04 17.46
C VAL A 84 -7.88 -11.90 16.99
N SER A 85 -7.72 -11.44 15.75
CA SER A 85 -8.56 -10.38 15.16
C SER A 85 -10.02 -10.82 14.90
N MET A 86 -10.27 -12.14 14.87
CA MET A 86 -11.62 -12.71 14.66
C MET A 86 -12.39 -12.94 15.97
N ALA A 87 -11.74 -12.88 17.13
CA ALA A 87 -12.35 -13.14 18.42
C ALA A 87 -13.29 -12.01 18.82
N GLU A 88 -14.60 -12.23 18.63
CA GLU A 88 -15.66 -11.25 18.83
C GLU A 88 -16.87 -11.91 19.49
N LYS A 89 -17.48 -11.22 20.46
CA LYS A 89 -18.68 -11.66 21.14
C LYS A 89 -19.52 -10.45 21.52
N ASP A 90 -20.80 -10.43 21.15
CA ASP A 90 -21.72 -9.34 21.45
C ASP A 90 -21.16 -7.96 21.01
N ASP A 91 -20.65 -7.89 19.77
CA ASP A 91 -20.01 -6.71 19.17
C ASP A 91 -18.74 -6.22 19.91
N ASN A 92 -18.20 -7.02 20.83
CA ASN A 92 -16.98 -6.72 21.52
C ASN A 92 -15.81 -7.57 20.98
N LEU A 93 -14.76 -6.91 20.50
CA LEU A 93 -13.53 -7.59 20.14
C LEU A 93 -12.73 -7.93 21.40
N LEU A 94 -12.25 -9.17 21.50
CA LEU A 94 -11.40 -9.60 22.63
C LEU A 94 -10.10 -8.80 22.69
N PHE A 95 -9.49 -8.57 21.53
CA PHE A 95 -8.25 -7.85 21.41
C PHE A 95 -8.27 -7.00 20.13
N PRO A 96 -8.55 -5.69 20.25
CA PRO A 96 -8.57 -4.80 19.09
C PRO A 96 -7.16 -4.60 18.55
N VAL A 97 -6.76 -5.44 17.60
CA VAL A 97 -5.49 -5.31 16.90
C VAL A 97 -5.55 -4.14 15.95
N ARG A 98 -4.70 -3.13 16.16
CA ARG A 98 -4.44 -2.08 15.19
C ARG A 98 -3.04 -2.28 14.61
N LEU A 99 -2.97 -2.76 13.40
CA LEU A 99 -1.72 -2.83 12.68
C LEU A 99 -1.37 -1.42 12.17
N HIS A 100 -0.49 -0.74 12.89
CA HIS A 100 0.13 0.48 12.37
C HIS A 100 1.29 0.08 11.46
N MET A 101 1.00 -0.08 10.18
CA MET A 101 2.07 -0.17 9.19
C MET A 101 2.70 1.22 9.05
N PHE A 102 3.78 1.45 9.78
CA PHE A 102 4.67 2.57 9.49
C PHE A 102 5.43 2.23 8.21
N VAL A 103 4.78 2.38 7.11
CA VAL A 103 5.48 2.48 5.83
C VAL A 103 6.20 3.83 5.90
N ARG A 104 7.46 3.82 6.31
CA ARG A 104 8.38 4.95 6.04
C ARG A 104 8.40 5.06 4.53
N GLY A 105 7.62 6.00 4.01
CA GLY A 105 7.32 6.24 2.61
C GLY A 105 7.77 5.12 1.67
N LEU A 106 6.94 4.66 0.80
CA LEU A 106 7.28 3.63 -0.19
C LEU A 106 8.64 3.96 -0.83
N GLN A 107 9.74 3.42 -0.29
CA GLN A 107 11.06 3.58 -0.88
C GLN A 107 11.36 2.34 -1.71
N GLY A 108 11.87 2.54 -2.92
CA GLY A 108 12.22 1.43 -3.81
C GLY A 108 11.01 0.76 -4.47
N ILE A 109 9.86 1.39 -4.48
CA ILE A 109 8.71 0.98 -5.29
C ILE A 109 8.58 1.93 -6.48
N TYR A 110 8.33 1.34 -7.63
CA TYR A 110 8.24 2.04 -8.90
C TYR A 110 6.94 1.65 -9.59
N ALA A 111 6.37 2.55 -10.38
CA ALA A 111 5.18 2.23 -11.14
C ALA A 111 5.27 2.77 -12.59
N CYS A 112 4.69 2.01 -13.49
CA CYS A 112 4.50 2.42 -14.87
C CYS A 112 3.46 3.55 -14.92
N SER A 113 3.78 4.62 -15.64
CA SER A 113 2.90 5.78 -15.78
C SER A 113 1.79 5.61 -16.82
N ASN A 114 1.76 4.48 -17.55
CA ASN A 114 0.70 4.22 -18.51
C ASN A 114 -0.58 3.76 -17.77
N PRO A 115 -1.67 4.57 -17.76
CA PRO A 115 -2.93 4.21 -17.12
C PRO A 115 -3.57 2.96 -17.72
N HIS A 116 -3.25 2.66 -18.98
CA HIS A 116 -3.75 1.49 -19.71
C HIS A 116 -2.74 0.34 -19.80
N CYS A 117 -1.77 0.28 -18.88
CA CYS A 117 -0.75 -0.76 -18.88
C CYS A 117 -1.38 -2.18 -18.78
N PRO A 118 -1.18 -3.07 -19.77
CA PRO A 118 -1.79 -4.40 -19.76
C PRO A 118 -1.23 -5.31 -18.65
N ASP A 119 -0.04 -5.00 -18.15
CA ASP A 119 0.63 -5.78 -17.10
C ASP A 119 0.20 -5.39 -15.67
N ALA A 120 -0.66 -4.39 -15.50
CA ALA A 120 -1.17 -4.01 -14.19
C ALA A 120 -2.22 -5.03 -13.71
N LYS A 121 -1.95 -5.64 -12.55
CA LYS A 121 -2.76 -6.73 -11.97
C LYS A 121 -3.39 -6.29 -10.65
N TYR A 122 -4.20 -5.25 -10.62
CA TYR A 122 -4.98 -4.86 -9.45
C TYR A 122 -6.41 -4.50 -9.85
N SER A 123 -7.35 -4.70 -8.92
CA SER A 123 -8.79 -4.63 -9.17
C SER A 123 -9.35 -3.22 -9.28
N ASP A 124 -8.72 -2.23 -8.63
CA ASP A 124 -9.25 -0.87 -8.50
C ASP A 124 -8.61 0.12 -9.49
N ARG A 125 -8.38 -0.31 -10.73
CA ARG A 125 -7.78 0.52 -11.78
C ARG A 125 -8.55 1.81 -12.07
N GLU A 126 -9.88 1.75 -11.97
CA GLU A 126 -10.76 2.88 -12.22
C GLU A 126 -10.55 4.01 -11.21
N LYS A 127 -10.10 3.67 -9.98
CA LYS A 127 -9.87 4.65 -8.93
C LYS A 127 -8.47 5.26 -8.94
N LEU A 128 -7.49 4.51 -9.42
CA LEU A 128 -6.10 4.95 -9.43
C LEU A 128 -5.46 4.58 -10.78
N PRO A 129 -5.21 5.54 -11.67
CA PRO A 129 -4.73 5.29 -13.03
C PRO A 129 -3.23 4.99 -13.05
N LEU A 130 -2.82 3.89 -12.42
CA LEU A 130 -1.45 3.40 -12.39
C LEU A 130 -1.28 2.18 -13.27
N GLY A 131 -0.11 2.07 -13.92
CA GLY A 131 0.34 0.87 -14.58
C GLY A 131 0.95 -0.15 -13.60
N LYS A 132 1.74 -1.09 -14.11
CA LYS A 132 2.40 -2.14 -13.33
C LYS A 132 3.29 -1.55 -12.23
N VAL A 133 3.13 -2.06 -11.00
CA VAL A 133 3.99 -1.73 -9.86
C VAL A 133 5.12 -2.76 -9.76
N ILE A 134 6.34 -2.29 -9.51
CA ILE A 134 7.56 -3.12 -9.42
C ILE A 134 8.47 -2.64 -8.29
N SER A 135 9.24 -3.56 -7.72
CA SER A 135 10.21 -3.27 -6.65
C SER A 135 11.64 -2.99 -7.15
N THR A 136 11.87 -3.11 -8.45
CA THR A 136 13.20 -2.90 -9.05
C THR A 136 13.18 -1.70 -9.98
N PRO A 137 14.14 -0.77 -9.91
CA PRO A 137 14.19 0.39 -10.79
C PRO A 137 14.39 -0.05 -12.25
N LYS A 138 13.50 0.41 -13.13
CA LYS A 138 13.59 0.25 -14.58
C LYS A 138 13.24 1.59 -15.22
N GLU A 139 13.71 1.84 -16.43
CA GLU A 139 13.38 3.06 -17.16
C GLU A 139 12.04 2.94 -17.87
N GLN A 140 11.71 1.73 -18.33
CA GLN A 140 10.55 1.46 -19.17
C GLN A 140 9.89 0.13 -18.82
N CYS A 141 8.57 0.12 -18.87
CA CYS A 141 7.73 -1.07 -18.73
C CYS A 141 7.70 -1.87 -20.03
N GLY A 142 7.32 -3.15 -19.96
CA GLY A 142 7.09 -3.98 -21.13
C GLY A 142 6.04 -3.41 -22.10
N CYS A 143 5.10 -2.60 -21.62
CA CYS A 143 4.11 -1.90 -22.45
C CYS A 143 4.66 -0.63 -23.13
N GLY A 144 5.93 -0.28 -22.91
CA GLY A 144 6.54 0.95 -23.44
C GLY A 144 6.38 2.19 -22.54
N GLY A 145 5.56 2.14 -21.50
CA GLY A 145 5.38 3.25 -20.57
C GLY A 145 6.60 3.48 -19.68
N LYS A 146 6.90 4.74 -19.39
CA LYS A 146 7.97 5.12 -18.46
C LYS A 146 7.63 4.71 -17.04
N ILE A 147 8.65 4.35 -16.28
CA ILE A 147 8.54 3.93 -14.90
C ILE A 147 9.17 5.00 -14.00
N TYR A 148 8.42 5.42 -12.97
CA TYR A 148 8.87 6.41 -12.01
C TYR A 148 8.82 5.83 -10.58
N GLU A 149 9.65 6.37 -9.70
CA GLU A 149 9.60 6.05 -8.28
C GLU A 149 8.27 6.52 -7.68
N LEU A 150 7.60 5.62 -6.98
CA LEU A 150 6.34 5.90 -6.31
C LEU A 150 6.63 6.26 -4.86
N VAL A 151 6.14 7.40 -4.42
CA VAL A 151 6.23 7.87 -3.03
C VAL A 151 4.86 8.23 -2.51
N ASN A 152 4.64 8.07 -1.21
CA ASN A 152 3.39 8.46 -0.59
C ASN A 152 3.58 9.57 0.43
N HIS A 153 2.56 10.37 0.58
CA HIS A 153 2.49 11.35 1.66
C HIS A 153 2.09 10.65 2.96
N THR A 154 2.94 10.74 3.98
CA THR A 154 2.81 9.96 5.22
C THR A 154 1.55 10.23 6.04
N LYS A 155 0.92 11.41 5.89
CA LYS A 155 -0.26 11.79 6.66
C LYS A 155 -1.58 11.39 6.00
N CYS A 156 -1.69 11.50 4.67
CA CYS A 156 -2.95 11.26 3.95
C CYS A 156 -2.90 10.06 2.98
N GLY A 157 -1.72 9.43 2.80
CA GLY A 157 -1.57 8.29 1.90
C GLY A 157 -1.58 8.64 0.40
N ALA A 158 -1.68 9.92 0.04
CA ALA A 158 -1.66 10.35 -1.35
C ALA A 158 -0.40 9.86 -2.08
N LEU A 159 -0.55 9.38 -3.30
CA LEU A 159 0.51 8.80 -4.11
C LEU A 159 1.06 9.81 -5.11
N TYR A 160 2.39 9.85 -5.19
CA TYR A 160 3.12 10.74 -6.09
C TYR A 160 4.15 9.95 -6.88
N PHE A 161 4.39 10.37 -8.12
CA PHE A 161 5.62 10.06 -8.81
C PHE A 161 6.71 11.06 -8.41
N LYS A 162 7.83 10.55 -7.94
CA LYS A 162 9.05 11.33 -7.76
C LYS A 162 9.79 11.38 -9.09
N VAL A 163 9.93 12.56 -9.64
CA VAL A 163 10.47 12.80 -10.98
C VAL A 163 11.50 13.92 -10.99
N TYR A 164 12.27 13.99 -12.06
CA TYR A 164 13.21 15.07 -12.33
C TYR A 164 12.81 15.78 -13.62
N VAL A 165 12.65 17.08 -13.55
CA VAL A 165 12.06 17.87 -14.63
C VAL A 165 13.08 18.82 -15.21
N LYS A 166 13.17 18.83 -16.53
CA LYS A 166 13.84 19.86 -17.31
C LYS A 166 12.79 20.84 -17.84
N GLN A 167 12.79 22.04 -17.30
CA GLN A 167 11.92 23.12 -17.76
C GLN A 167 12.59 23.79 -18.95
N THR A 168 11.85 23.92 -20.05
CA THR A 168 12.32 24.61 -21.26
C THR A 168 11.46 25.86 -21.44
N ALA A 169 12.09 27.02 -21.45
CA ALA A 169 11.38 28.29 -21.66
C ALA A 169 10.72 28.32 -23.05
N GLY A 170 9.46 28.79 -23.10
CA GLY A 170 8.71 28.94 -24.37
C GLY A 170 8.13 27.64 -24.94
N GLN A 171 8.22 26.51 -24.27
CA GLN A 171 7.60 25.26 -24.70
C GLN A 171 6.32 24.99 -23.89
N GLU A 172 5.33 24.34 -24.55
CA GLU A 172 4.06 23.93 -23.90
C GLU A 172 4.22 22.73 -22.95
N PHE A 173 5.39 22.11 -22.92
CA PHE A 173 5.67 20.93 -22.11
C PHE A 173 7.07 20.97 -21.53
N TRP A 174 7.25 20.22 -20.44
CA TRP A 174 8.54 19.94 -19.82
C TRP A 174 8.92 18.47 -20.01
N TYR A 175 10.19 18.17 -20.03
CA TYR A 175 10.64 16.77 -20.04
C TYR A 175 10.76 16.24 -18.62
N VAL A 176 10.23 15.04 -18.39
CA VAL A 176 10.21 14.36 -17.10
C VAL A 176 11.05 13.10 -17.16
N PHE A 177 11.98 12.96 -16.22
CA PHE A 177 12.93 11.86 -16.14
C PHE A 177 12.74 11.07 -14.84
N PRO A 178 12.94 9.72 -14.85
CA PRO A 178 12.80 8.90 -13.67
C PRO A 178 13.93 9.08 -12.64
N ARG A 179 15.10 9.53 -13.05
CA ARG A 179 16.27 9.77 -12.18
C ARG A 179 17.23 10.80 -12.77
N LYS A 180 18.11 11.34 -11.93
CA LYS A 180 19.22 12.18 -12.41
C LYS A 180 20.21 11.35 -13.22
N GLY A 181 20.89 11.98 -14.18
CA GLY A 181 21.99 11.36 -14.94
C GLY A 181 21.56 10.62 -16.22
N ILE A 182 20.28 10.61 -16.57
CA ILE A 182 19.79 10.12 -17.86
C ILE A 182 19.81 11.29 -18.83
N SER A 183 20.63 11.24 -19.87
CA SER A 183 20.76 12.25 -20.95
C SER A 183 21.77 13.38 -20.72
N GLY A 184 22.93 13.13 -20.13
CA GLY A 184 24.10 14.01 -20.33
C GLY A 184 24.05 15.45 -19.81
N SER A 185 23.00 15.83 -19.06
CA SER A 185 22.87 17.17 -18.44
C SER A 185 22.56 17.03 -16.95
N GLY A 186 23.64 16.94 -16.16
CA GLY A 186 23.52 16.62 -14.71
C GLY A 186 22.95 17.72 -13.83
N ASP A 187 23.08 18.99 -14.17
CA ASP A 187 22.92 20.07 -13.17
C ASP A 187 21.62 20.86 -13.25
N ASP A 188 20.86 20.78 -14.34
CA ASP A 188 19.65 21.61 -14.53
C ASP A 188 18.33 20.90 -14.19
N LEU A 189 18.38 19.67 -13.68
CA LEU A 189 17.16 18.92 -13.37
C LEU A 189 16.65 19.24 -11.97
N LYS A 190 15.41 19.74 -11.89
CA LYS A 190 14.70 19.97 -10.63
C LYS A 190 13.91 18.75 -10.21
N GLU A 191 14.03 18.34 -8.94
CA GLU A 191 13.16 17.31 -8.37
C GLU A 191 11.74 17.86 -8.23
N MET A 192 10.76 17.06 -8.63
CA MET A 192 9.34 17.41 -8.55
C MET A 192 8.53 16.18 -8.12
N LEU A 193 7.44 16.41 -7.41
CA LEU A 193 6.44 15.42 -7.09
C LEU A 193 5.22 15.64 -7.96
N LEU A 194 4.79 14.60 -8.69
CA LEU A 194 3.57 14.60 -9.46
C LEU A 194 2.52 13.78 -8.70
N TYR A 195 1.49 14.44 -8.20
CA TYR A 195 0.35 13.75 -7.59
C TYR A 195 -0.46 13.05 -8.67
N ILE A 196 -0.70 11.77 -8.50
CA ILE A 196 -1.49 10.96 -9.42
C ILE A 196 -2.94 11.22 -9.12
N VAL A 197 -3.64 11.87 -10.05
CA VAL A 197 -5.03 12.29 -9.87
C VAL A 197 -5.96 11.09 -10.04
N PRO A 198 -6.67 10.65 -8.98
CA PRO A 198 -7.65 9.58 -9.10
C PRO A 198 -8.89 10.06 -9.87
N ASP A 199 -9.65 9.11 -10.41
CA ASP A 199 -10.92 9.44 -11.04
C ASP A 199 -11.90 10.05 -10.03
N GLY A 200 -12.65 11.05 -10.50
CA GLY A 200 -13.58 11.79 -9.63
C GLY A 200 -12.93 12.82 -8.70
N TYR A 201 -11.62 13.05 -8.80
CA TYR A 201 -10.97 14.09 -8.03
C TYR A 201 -11.49 15.49 -8.39
N ILE A 202 -11.89 16.26 -7.39
CA ILE A 202 -12.35 17.64 -7.54
C ILE A 202 -11.16 18.58 -7.33
N LEU A 203 -10.84 19.37 -8.35
CA LEU A 203 -9.74 20.33 -8.29
C LEU A 203 -10.02 21.42 -7.25
N GLU A 204 -9.03 21.69 -6.41
CA GLU A 204 -9.07 22.75 -5.43
C GLU A 204 -8.44 24.04 -5.98
N LYS A 205 -8.75 25.17 -5.32
CA LYS A 205 -8.17 26.47 -5.71
C LYS A 205 -6.66 26.45 -5.48
N GLY A 206 -5.91 26.56 -6.56
CA GLY A 206 -4.43 26.55 -6.55
C GLY A 206 -3.80 25.29 -7.10
N ASP A 207 -4.59 24.27 -7.40
CA ASP A 207 -4.10 23.06 -8.05
C ASP A 207 -3.59 23.37 -9.46
N LYS A 208 -2.38 22.93 -9.75
CA LYS A 208 -1.79 23.01 -11.09
C LYS A 208 -1.95 21.67 -11.77
N LEU A 209 -3.00 21.54 -12.56
CA LEU A 209 -3.28 20.32 -13.33
C LEU A 209 -2.40 20.29 -14.58
N GLY A 210 -1.72 19.16 -14.77
CA GLY A 210 -0.96 18.82 -15.96
C GLY A 210 -1.36 17.47 -16.53
N ALA A 211 -0.82 17.16 -17.69
CA ALA A 211 -1.02 15.87 -18.36
C ALA A 211 0.35 15.29 -18.74
N LEU A 212 0.67 14.10 -18.18
CA LEU A 212 1.91 13.40 -18.45
C LEU A 212 1.71 12.37 -19.56
N ASP A 213 2.49 12.51 -20.63
CA ASP A 213 2.58 11.47 -21.66
C ASP A 213 3.43 10.29 -21.11
N PRO A 214 2.81 9.13 -20.92
CA PRO A 214 3.47 8.00 -20.28
C PRO A 214 4.59 7.38 -21.11
N PHE A 215 4.65 7.64 -22.40
CA PHE A 215 5.64 7.05 -23.30
C PHE A 215 6.84 7.96 -23.54
N THR A 216 6.57 9.25 -23.77
CA THR A 216 7.63 10.23 -24.06
C THR A 216 8.20 10.89 -22.82
N GLY A 217 7.44 10.93 -21.72
CA GLY A 217 7.77 11.69 -20.52
C GLY A 217 7.58 13.20 -20.69
N LYS A 218 6.75 13.65 -21.63
CA LYS A 218 6.36 15.05 -21.75
C LYS A 218 5.27 15.37 -20.75
N LEU A 219 5.52 16.35 -19.90
CA LEU A 219 4.52 16.90 -18.99
C LEU A 219 3.99 18.19 -19.59
N PHE A 220 2.76 18.14 -20.08
CA PHE A 220 2.04 19.33 -20.51
C PHE A 220 1.55 20.10 -19.30
N THR A 221 1.85 21.39 -19.24
CA THR A 221 1.49 22.26 -18.11
C THR A 221 0.07 22.82 -18.21
N THR A 222 -0.61 22.54 -19.31
CA THR A 222 -2.03 22.83 -19.54
C THR A 222 -2.81 21.52 -19.58
N PRO A 223 -4.03 21.48 -19.02
CA PRO A 223 -4.88 20.30 -19.11
C PRO A 223 -5.12 19.90 -20.57
N LYS A 224 -5.00 18.60 -20.85
CA LYS A 224 -5.34 18.02 -22.15
C LYS A 224 -6.38 16.93 -21.93
N ASP A 225 -7.41 16.94 -22.73
CA ASP A 225 -8.47 15.93 -22.72
C ASP A 225 -8.10 14.79 -23.68
N ASP A 226 -7.12 13.99 -23.25
CA ASP A 226 -6.66 12.80 -23.95
C ASP A 226 -6.58 11.63 -22.96
N PRO A 227 -7.38 10.57 -23.16
CA PRO A 227 -7.44 9.44 -22.24
C PRO A 227 -6.13 8.66 -22.15
N ASN A 228 -5.20 8.83 -23.09
CA ASN A 228 -3.89 8.20 -23.07
C ASN A 228 -2.86 8.94 -22.19
N LEU A 229 -3.17 10.16 -21.77
CA LEU A 229 -2.33 10.95 -20.90
C LEU A 229 -2.71 10.73 -19.43
N LEU A 230 -1.72 10.64 -18.59
CA LEU A 230 -1.94 10.55 -17.14
C LEU A 230 -2.18 11.94 -16.56
N ARG A 231 -3.32 12.15 -15.93
CA ARG A 231 -3.63 13.39 -15.21
C ARG A 231 -2.82 13.47 -13.93
N VAL A 232 -2.10 14.57 -13.74
CA VAL A 232 -1.25 14.79 -12.56
C VAL A 232 -1.40 16.22 -12.05
N LEU A 233 -1.31 16.40 -10.73
CA LEU A 233 -1.05 17.72 -10.17
C LEU A 233 0.45 17.84 -9.91
N TYR A 234 1.02 18.99 -10.22
CA TYR A 234 2.42 19.25 -9.99
C TYR A 234 2.62 20.43 -9.03
N THR A 235 3.55 20.25 -8.10
CA THR A 235 3.97 21.30 -7.18
C THR A 235 5.45 21.52 -7.34
N GLU A 236 5.84 22.75 -7.64
CA GLU A 236 7.24 23.12 -7.52
C GLU A 236 7.59 23.09 -6.02
N LYS A 237 8.49 22.19 -5.60
CA LYS A 237 9.04 22.32 -4.25
C LYS A 237 9.69 23.69 -4.17
N SER A 238 9.10 24.61 -3.42
CA SER A 238 9.85 25.76 -2.96
C SER A 238 10.98 25.19 -2.12
N THR A 239 12.22 25.52 -2.46
CA THR A 239 13.38 25.33 -1.59
C THR A 239 13.18 26.29 -0.41
N ALA A 240 12.30 25.94 0.53
CA ALA A 240 12.29 26.56 1.82
C ALA A 240 13.59 26.10 2.50
N LYS A 241 14.58 26.97 2.51
CA LYS A 241 15.69 26.90 3.45
C LYS A 241 15.07 26.94 4.84
N GLY A 242 15.05 25.79 5.53
CA GLY A 242 14.89 25.73 6.95
C GLY A 242 16.25 25.67 7.59
#